data_1e477b916b1a9a2821ac343ecdc33fce
#
_entry.id   1e477b916b1a9a2821ac343ecdc33fce
#
_cell.length_a   1.000
_cell.length_b   1.000
_cell.length_c   1.000
_cell.angle_alpha   90.00
_cell.angle_beta   90.00
_cell.angle_gamma   90.00
#
_symmetry.space_group_name_H-M   'P 1'
#
loop_
_entity.id
_entity.type
_entity.pdbx_description
1 polymer ?
#
loop_
_entity_poly.entity_id
_entity_poly.type
_entity_poly.pdbx_seq_one_letter_code
_entity_poly.pdbx_strand_id
1 'polypeptide(L)'
;IPHGGGAVPYHWGRYRGLAQDMKRPPLKELLLNNVFFDTCVYHQPGIELLLKVIPIENILFASEMVGAVRGIDPETGQYFDDTKRYIENAVGLSDTDKKKIYEGNVRKVYPRFGRRRAS
;
A
#
# COMPACT_ATOMS: atom_id res chain seq x y z
N ILE A 1 -5.29 6.79 0.71
CA ILE A 1 -5.90 6.52 -0.62
C ILE A 1 -6.16 5.02 -0.72
N PRO A 2 -7.41 4.59 -0.84
CA PRO A 2 -7.77 3.18 -0.88
C PRO A 2 -7.39 2.51 -2.20
N HIS A 3 -7.54 1.19 -2.22
CA HIS A 3 -7.37 0.34 -3.41
C HIS A 3 -6.00 0.50 -4.07
N GLY A 4 -4.95 0.48 -3.27
CA GLY A 4 -3.58 0.64 -3.76
C GLY A 4 -3.30 2.00 -4.41
N GLY A 5 -4.12 2.99 -4.11
CA GLY A 5 -4.03 4.32 -4.72
C GLY A 5 -4.69 4.45 -6.08
N GLY A 6 -5.44 3.44 -6.53
CA GLY A 6 -6.09 3.46 -7.84
C GLY A 6 -5.11 3.71 -8.98
N ALA A 7 -5.32 4.76 -9.74
CA ALA A 7 -4.45 5.12 -10.87
C ALA A 7 -3.14 5.82 -10.47
N VAL A 8 -2.97 6.22 -9.20
CA VAL A 8 -1.83 7.05 -8.78
C VAL A 8 -0.48 6.37 -9.00
N PRO A 9 -0.24 5.12 -8.56
CA PRO A 9 1.04 4.46 -8.83
C PRO A 9 1.29 4.27 -10.34
N TYR A 10 0.27 3.91 -11.08
CA TYR A 10 0.36 3.68 -12.51
C TYR A 10 0.69 4.95 -13.30
N HIS A 11 0.09 6.08 -12.94
CA HIS A 11 0.27 7.37 -13.58
C HIS A 11 1.26 8.29 -12.83
N TRP A 12 2.14 7.73 -12.03
CA TRP A 12 3.08 8.49 -11.20
C TRP A 12 3.88 9.53 -11.98
N GLY A 13 4.37 9.18 -13.17
CA GLY A 13 5.11 10.09 -14.04
C GLY A 13 4.28 11.30 -14.47
N ARG A 14 3.00 11.09 -14.76
CA ARG A 14 2.08 12.18 -15.11
C ARG A 14 1.92 13.15 -13.93
N TYR A 15 1.70 12.65 -12.75
CA TYR A 15 1.53 13.50 -11.55
C TYR A 15 2.82 14.22 -11.17
N ARG A 16 3.97 13.58 -11.37
CA ARG A 16 5.27 14.25 -11.21
C ARG A 16 5.41 15.44 -12.16
N GLY A 17 5.09 15.24 -13.43
CA GLY A 17 5.13 16.28 -14.44
C GLY A 17 4.19 17.44 -14.12
N LEU A 18 2.97 17.14 -13.71
CA LEU A 18 2.00 18.16 -13.30
C LEU A 18 2.48 18.95 -12.08
N ALA A 19 3.05 18.30 -11.07
CA ALA A 19 3.61 18.98 -9.91
C ALA A 19 4.72 19.95 -10.32
N GLN A 20 5.59 19.55 -11.24
CA GLN A 20 6.64 20.41 -11.78
C GLN A 20 6.07 21.61 -12.54
N ASP A 21 5.11 21.39 -13.44
CA ASP A 21 4.46 22.45 -14.21
C ASP A 21 3.76 23.49 -13.32
N MET A 22 3.17 23.00 -12.23
CA MET A 22 2.52 23.83 -11.22
C MET A 22 3.50 24.48 -10.23
N LYS A 23 4.81 24.29 -10.42
CA LYS A 23 5.87 24.80 -9.52
C LYS A 23 5.67 24.37 -8.07
N ARG A 24 5.18 23.15 -7.86
CA ARG A 24 5.03 22.52 -6.54
C ARG A 24 6.31 21.78 -6.15
N PRO A 25 6.51 21.48 -4.86
CA PRO A 25 7.57 20.57 -4.45
C PRO A 25 7.49 19.21 -5.15
N PRO A 26 8.59 18.46 -5.23
CA PRO A 26 8.55 17.09 -5.79
C PRO A 26 7.42 16.27 -5.20
N LEU A 27 6.76 15.47 -6.02
CA LEU A 27 5.57 14.71 -5.63
C LEU A 27 5.82 13.81 -4.41
N LYS A 28 7.01 13.22 -4.31
CA LYS A 28 7.39 12.43 -3.11
C LYS A 28 7.33 13.25 -1.83
N GLU A 29 7.80 14.48 -1.84
CA GLU A 29 7.77 15.36 -0.67
C GLU A 29 6.34 15.73 -0.29
N LEU A 30 5.48 15.94 -1.28
CA LEU A 30 4.06 16.23 -1.06
C LEU A 30 3.32 15.07 -0.41
N LEU A 31 3.69 13.82 -0.74
CA LEU A 31 2.98 12.64 -0.28
C LEU A 31 3.54 12.00 0.98
N LEU A 32 4.86 12.10 1.23
CA LEU A 32 5.51 11.39 2.32
C LEU A 32 5.03 11.79 3.72
N ASN A 33 4.49 12.99 3.89
CA ASN A 33 4.14 13.49 5.23
C ASN A 33 2.84 12.90 5.78
N ASN A 34 1.81 12.76 4.94
CA ASN A 34 0.47 12.46 5.44
C ASN A 34 -0.42 11.69 4.45
N VAL A 35 0.11 11.20 3.34
CA VAL A 35 -0.66 10.40 2.39
C VAL A 35 -0.19 8.95 2.44
N PHE A 36 -1.13 8.04 2.67
CA PHE A 36 -0.88 6.61 2.78
C PHE A 36 -1.72 5.85 1.75
N PHE A 37 -1.21 4.70 1.34
CA PHE A 37 -1.84 3.81 0.36
C PHE A 37 -2.06 2.45 1.01
N ASP A 38 -3.16 1.79 0.69
CA ASP A 38 -3.40 0.43 1.19
C ASP A 38 -3.03 -0.66 0.17
N THR A 39 -3.04 -1.89 0.63
CA THR A 39 -2.71 -3.06 -0.18
C THR A 39 -3.93 -3.79 -0.74
N CYS A 40 -5.09 -3.15 -0.84
CA CYS A 40 -6.29 -3.74 -1.42
C CYS A 40 -6.19 -3.82 -2.94
N VAL A 41 -5.21 -4.57 -3.43
CA VAL A 41 -4.95 -4.86 -4.84
C VAL A 41 -4.88 -6.37 -5.00
N TYR A 42 -5.69 -6.93 -5.90
CA TYR A 42 -5.95 -8.36 -5.95
C TYR A 42 -5.18 -9.09 -7.04
N HIS A 43 -3.98 -8.63 -7.37
CA HIS A 43 -3.07 -9.38 -8.22
C HIS A 43 -1.62 -8.96 -8.00
N GLN A 44 -0.70 -9.90 -8.22
CA GLN A 44 0.71 -9.71 -7.93
C GLN A 44 1.35 -8.53 -8.70
N PRO A 45 1.13 -8.37 -10.04
CA PRO A 45 1.73 -7.25 -10.76
C PRO A 45 1.32 -5.87 -10.23
N GLY A 46 0.08 -5.73 -9.78
CA GLY A 46 -0.41 -4.48 -9.19
C GLY A 46 0.26 -4.17 -7.85
N ILE A 47 0.42 -5.16 -7.00
CA ILE A 47 1.16 -5.02 -5.74
C ILE A 47 2.63 -4.69 -6.00
N GLU A 48 3.27 -5.36 -6.95
CA GLU A 48 4.67 -5.08 -7.31
C GLU A 48 4.84 -3.64 -7.79
N LEU A 49 3.91 -3.14 -8.60
CA LEU A 49 3.91 -1.75 -9.05
C LEU A 49 3.78 -0.77 -7.87
N LEU A 50 2.82 -1.01 -6.98
CA LEU A 50 2.63 -0.20 -5.78
C LEU A 50 3.92 -0.11 -4.95
N LEU A 51 4.54 -1.25 -4.68
CA LEU A 51 5.75 -1.34 -3.88
C LEU A 51 6.98 -0.70 -4.53
N LYS A 52 7.03 -0.66 -5.87
CA LYS A 52 8.11 0.01 -6.60
C LYS A 52 7.97 1.52 -6.62
N VAL A 53 6.76 2.02 -6.69
CA VAL A 53 6.48 3.45 -6.89
C VAL A 53 6.32 4.19 -5.58
N ILE A 54 5.57 3.62 -4.64
CA ILE A 54 5.25 4.24 -3.36
C ILE A 54 6.25 3.79 -2.29
N PRO A 55 6.81 4.73 -1.50
CA PRO A 55 7.70 4.35 -0.40
C PRO A 55 7.02 3.41 0.60
N ILE A 56 7.76 2.45 1.10
CA ILE A 56 7.25 1.43 2.04
C ILE A 56 6.61 2.08 3.27
N GLU A 57 7.15 3.19 3.74
CA GLU A 57 6.64 3.95 4.89
C GLU A 57 5.23 4.50 4.70
N ASN A 58 4.76 4.59 3.47
CA ASN A 58 3.45 5.13 3.11
C ASN A 58 2.43 4.04 2.71
N ILE A 59 2.74 2.78 2.96
CA ILE A 59 1.89 1.64 2.61
C ILE A 59 1.35 0.98 3.87
N LEU A 60 0.03 0.81 3.93
CA LEU A 60 -0.70 0.16 5.01
C LEU A 60 -1.28 -1.16 4.52
N PHE A 61 -1.16 -2.20 5.32
CA PHE A 61 -1.78 -3.48 5.01
C PHE A 61 -3.30 -3.40 5.13
N ALA A 62 -3.99 -3.89 4.10
CA ALA A 62 -5.43 -4.08 4.11
C ALA A 62 -5.83 -5.15 3.09
N SER A 63 -6.96 -5.80 3.30
CA SER A 63 -7.45 -6.88 2.43
C SER A 63 -8.85 -6.65 1.88
N GLU A 64 -9.65 -5.81 2.51
CA GLU A 64 -11.10 -5.70 2.24
C GLU A 64 -11.83 -7.05 2.34
N MET A 65 -11.30 -7.97 3.14
CA MET A 65 -11.91 -9.29 3.31
C MET A 65 -13.41 -9.15 3.61
N VAL A 66 -14.26 -9.90 2.89
CA VAL A 66 -15.72 -9.82 2.94
C VAL A 66 -16.33 -8.65 2.12
N GLY A 67 -15.52 -7.71 1.65
CA GLY A 67 -16.03 -6.49 0.97
C GLY A 67 -16.25 -6.62 -0.53
N ALA A 68 -15.18 -6.82 -1.29
CA ALA A 68 -15.20 -6.63 -2.74
C ALA A 68 -15.28 -7.94 -3.53
N VAL A 69 -14.29 -8.82 -3.42
CA VAL A 69 -14.23 -10.08 -4.18
C VAL A 69 -14.03 -11.25 -3.24
N ARG A 70 -14.99 -12.16 -3.21
CA ARG A 70 -15.00 -13.31 -2.29
C ARG A 70 -14.59 -14.63 -2.95
N GLY A 71 -14.27 -14.62 -4.23
CA GLY A 71 -13.99 -15.82 -5.00
C GLY A 71 -12.59 -16.35 -4.80
N ILE A 72 -12.41 -17.60 -5.19
CA ILE A 72 -11.09 -18.22 -5.31
C ILE A 72 -10.59 -17.98 -6.72
N ASP A 73 -9.35 -17.49 -6.83
CA ASP A 73 -8.67 -17.32 -8.10
C ASP A 73 -8.33 -18.71 -8.68
N PRO A 74 -8.89 -19.09 -9.84
CA PRO A 74 -8.61 -20.38 -10.44
C PRO A 74 -7.15 -20.56 -10.87
N GLU A 75 -6.42 -19.46 -11.10
CA GLU A 75 -5.00 -19.54 -11.47
C GLU A 75 -4.10 -19.91 -10.28
N THR A 76 -4.48 -19.53 -9.07
CA THR A 76 -3.65 -19.75 -7.86
C THR A 76 -4.25 -20.74 -6.87
N GLY A 77 -5.56 -20.97 -6.92
CA GLY A 77 -6.28 -21.76 -5.92
C GLY A 77 -6.48 -21.05 -4.58
N GLN A 78 -6.19 -19.75 -4.50
CA GLN A 78 -6.32 -18.95 -3.30
C GLN A 78 -7.33 -17.82 -3.48
N TYR A 79 -7.81 -17.25 -2.38
CA TYR A 79 -8.77 -16.14 -2.46
C TYR A 79 -8.14 -14.88 -3.06
N PHE A 80 -8.89 -14.17 -3.91
CA PHE A 80 -8.43 -12.91 -4.49
C PHE A 80 -8.09 -11.87 -3.43
N ASP A 81 -8.87 -11.80 -2.36
CA ASP A 81 -8.73 -10.83 -1.28
C ASP A 81 -7.73 -11.23 -0.18
N ASP A 82 -7.05 -12.35 -0.33
CA ASP A 82 -5.90 -12.69 0.51
C ASP A 82 -4.67 -11.88 0.09
N THR A 83 -4.69 -10.59 0.42
CA THR A 83 -3.62 -9.66 0.01
C THR A 83 -2.32 -9.90 0.76
N LYS A 84 -2.31 -10.61 1.86
CA LYS A 84 -1.08 -10.97 2.57
C LYS A 84 -0.15 -11.79 1.70
N ARG A 85 -0.66 -12.74 0.94
CA ARG A 85 0.17 -13.57 0.04
C ARG A 85 0.90 -12.75 -1.03
N TYR A 86 0.30 -11.66 -1.51
CA TYR A 86 0.95 -10.79 -2.48
C TYR A 86 2.14 -10.05 -1.88
N ILE A 87 2.03 -9.61 -0.62
CA ILE A 87 3.14 -8.99 0.11
C ILE A 87 4.23 -10.01 0.40
N GLU A 88 3.86 -11.22 0.86
CA GLU A 88 4.82 -12.29 1.14
C GLU A 88 5.59 -12.71 -0.12
N ASN A 89 4.95 -12.73 -1.29
CA ASN A 89 5.54 -13.11 -2.56
C ASN A 89 6.23 -11.94 -3.29
N ALA A 90 6.16 -10.72 -2.78
CA ALA A 90 6.75 -9.56 -3.43
C ALA A 90 8.27 -9.64 -3.46
N VAL A 91 8.85 -9.33 -4.61
CA VAL A 91 10.30 -9.35 -4.81
C VAL A 91 10.93 -8.09 -4.19
N GLY A 92 12.02 -8.28 -3.47
CA GLY A 92 12.83 -7.18 -2.95
C GLY A 92 12.35 -6.58 -1.63
N LEU A 93 11.35 -7.16 -0.97
CA LEU A 93 10.95 -6.77 0.38
C LEU A 93 11.76 -7.52 1.44
N SER A 94 12.39 -6.77 2.33
CA SER A 94 12.98 -7.33 3.55
C SER A 94 11.91 -7.65 4.60
N ASP A 95 12.26 -8.44 5.61
CA ASP A 95 11.37 -8.69 6.75
C ASP A 95 11.03 -7.39 7.49
N THR A 96 11.97 -6.45 7.56
CA THR A 96 11.74 -5.11 8.13
C THR A 96 10.72 -4.34 7.32
N ASP A 97 10.79 -4.37 5.99
CA ASP A 97 9.81 -3.73 5.11
C ASP A 97 8.41 -4.32 5.28
N LYS A 98 8.29 -5.64 5.33
CA LYS A 98 7.03 -6.33 5.58
C LYS A 98 6.44 -5.95 6.93
N LYS A 99 7.24 -5.87 7.96
CA LYS A 99 6.80 -5.45 9.29
C LYS A 99 6.27 -4.01 9.30
N LYS A 100 6.90 -3.10 8.56
CA LYS A 100 6.40 -1.73 8.39
C LYS A 100 5.02 -1.72 7.75
N ILE A 101 4.83 -2.48 6.66
CA ILE A 101 3.55 -2.58 5.95
C ILE A 101 2.47 -3.18 6.86
N TYR A 102 2.76 -4.27 7.56
CA TYR A 102 1.77 -5.00 8.36
C TYR A 102 1.37 -4.27 9.65
N GLU A 103 2.29 -3.58 10.31
CA GLU A 103 1.99 -3.01 11.62
C GLU A 103 2.65 -1.66 11.92
N GLY A 104 3.88 -1.43 11.43
CA GLY A 104 4.64 -0.24 11.82
C GLY A 104 4.00 1.05 11.34
N ASN A 105 3.59 1.09 10.08
CA ASN A 105 3.05 2.31 9.46
C ASN A 105 1.67 2.68 10.00
N VAL A 106 0.82 1.71 10.30
CA VAL A 106 -0.51 1.99 10.85
C VAL A 106 -0.42 2.68 12.21
N ARG A 107 0.62 2.42 12.98
CA ARG A 107 0.85 3.07 14.28
C ARG A 107 1.18 4.56 14.15
N LYS A 108 1.74 4.97 13.02
CA LYS A 108 1.98 6.39 12.71
C LYS A 108 0.68 7.10 12.36
N VAL A 109 -0.19 6.44 11.58
CA VAL A 109 -1.49 6.99 11.18
C VAL A 109 -2.47 7.04 12.34
N TYR A 110 -2.45 6.01 13.17
CA TYR A 110 -3.31 5.88 14.35
C TYR A 110 -2.45 5.76 15.61
N PRO A 111 -1.96 6.87 16.18
CA PRO A 111 -1.02 6.84 17.31
C PRO A 111 -1.56 6.15 18.57
N ARG A 112 -2.88 6.03 18.68
CA ARG A 112 -3.52 5.29 19.79
C ARG A 112 -3.50 3.79 19.61
N PHE A 113 -3.25 3.31 18.40
CA PHE A 113 -3.16 1.89 18.10
C PHE A 113 -1.91 1.31 18.76
N GLY A 114 -2.08 0.25 19.52
CA GLY A 114 -0.97 -0.42 20.21
C GLY A 114 -0.56 0.23 21.55
N ARG A 115 -1.20 1.33 21.97
CA ARG A 115 -1.03 1.78 23.35
C ARG A 115 -1.70 0.76 24.28
N ARG A 116 -0.92 0.12 25.15
CA ARG A 116 -1.50 -0.67 26.24
C ARG A 116 -2.34 0.27 27.09
N ARG A 117 -3.61 -0.06 27.29
CA ARG A 117 -4.39 0.60 28.34
C ARG A 117 -3.69 0.27 29.65
N ALA A 118 -3.30 1.29 30.40
CA ALA A 118 -2.93 1.11 31.80
C ALA A 118 -4.16 0.52 32.50
N SER A 119 -4.02 -0.70 32.97
CA SER A 119 -5.06 -1.36 33.77
C SER A 119 -5.05 -0.80 35.17
#